data_17d91cd8705d32c3d1a112a1c1ebbe6e
#
_entry.id   17d91cd8705d32c3d1a112a1c1ebbe6e
#
_cell.length_a   1.000
_cell.length_b   1.000
_cell.length_c   1.000
_cell.angle_alpha   90.00
_cell.angle_beta   90.00
_cell.angle_gamma   90.00
#
_symmetry.space_group_name_H-M   'P 1'
#
loop_
_entity.id
_entity.type
_entity.pdbx_description
1 polymer ?
#
loop_
_entity_poly.entity_id
_entity_poly.type
_entity_poly.pdbx_seq_one_letter_code
_entity_poly.pdbx_strand_id
1 'polypeptide(L)'
;MTLNIDSRIETRSIALRRRAFAAAISLALAACVSQVAAYEIDEDATVYDTPTTILGINHIGLSVSDLDAALAFYQGVTGYTLLRRETITSDAAATLYGRSDIRYETAVLEAPNMLFELTEFSHNQGKPTTKMPAQGPGMTHTCFQSPSADSAFDRFKAAGAEILSRGGEPVDLGGYGVTYAYAYDADGNMFELEQLDAGPLAVGAYNDRWKAQGYNSWMTQVALVTHDIVRLTDFYEEILAFAPYRDGDYVNNERMGDITNIDNLSLLASWFRMNERSKTIALWQYRNPITEEYIGKRGVTDFGYSFSIEVGDIQAEYARMSELGVEFVSAPVQLGDFWQAFAHDVDGNVFSLRQATDPNSPYSVPQLER
;
A
#
# COMPACT_ATOMS: atom_id res chain seq x y z
N MET A 1 -0.78 -32.75 12.21
CA MET A 1 0.31 -31.77 12.38
C MET A 1 -0.32 -30.40 12.58
N THR A 2 -1.07 -30.24 13.70
CA THR A 2 -2.02 -29.15 13.92
C THR A 2 -1.78 -28.53 15.30
N LEU A 3 -0.55 -28.08 15.59
CA LEU A 3 -0.18 -27.64 16.95
C LEU A 3 0.91 -26.56 16.90
N ASN A 4 0.72 -25.44 16.16
CA ASN A 4 1.64 -24.32 16.34
C ASN A 4 1.07 -22.93 16.00
N ILE A 5 -0.17 -22.84 15.51
CA ILE A 5 -0.76 -21.55 15.13
C ILE A 5 -1.25 -20.80 16.37
N ASP A 6 -1.95 -21.49 17.27
CA ASP A 6 -2.45 -20.87 18.50
C ASP A 6 -1.33 -20.41 19.45
N SER A 7 -0.20 -21.14 19.50
CA SER A 7 0.92 -20.76 20.36
C SER A 7 1.66 -19.48 19.88
N ARG A 8 1.70 -19.23 18.57
CA ARG A 8 2.31 -18.00 18.02
C ARG A 8 1.41 -16.78 18.21
N ILE A 9 0.10 -16.94 18.03
CA ILE A 9 -0.88 -15.88 18.31
C ILE A 9 -0.86 -15.55 19.80
N GLU A 10 -0.85 -16.55 20.68
CA GLU A 10 -0.73 -16.33 22.11
C GLU A 10 0.63 -15.72 22.48
N THR A 11 1.74 -16.13 21.85
CA THR A 11 3.08 -15.62 22.17
C THR A 11 3.23 -14.17 21.71
N ARG A 12 2.72 -13.80 20.52
CA ARG A 12 2.69 -12.40 20.07
C ARG A 12 1.69 -11.57 20.92
N SER A 13 0.53 -12.10 21.24
CA SER A 13 -0.42 -11.46 22.16
C SER A 13 0.16 -11.29 23.58
N ILE A 14 0.95 -12.24 24.08
CA ILE A 14 1.63 -12.17 25.37
C ILE A 14 2.81 -11.18 25.31
N ALA A 15 3.53 -11.09 24.22
CA ALA A 15 4.60 -10.09 24.01
C ALA A 15 4.01 -8.67 23.96
N LEU A 16 2.88 -8.46 23.28
CA LEU A 16 2.11 -7.22 23.31
C LEU A 16 1.63 -6.89 24.75
N ARG A 17 1.10 -7.87 25.48
CA ARG A 17 0.67 -7.68 26.88
C ARG A 17 1.82 -7.40 27.84
N ARG A 18 3.03 -7.97 27.61
CA ARG A 18 4.20 -7.71 28.45
C ARG A 18 4.83 -6.34 28.20
N ARG A 19 4.80 -5.84 26.95
CA ARG A 19 5.25 -4.47 26.62
C ARG A 19 4.27 -3.42 27.16
N ALA A 20 2.95 -3.67 27.11
CA ALA A 20 1.94 -2.82 27.73
C ALA A 20 2.01 -2.82 29.27
N PHE A 21 2.50 -3.90 29.92
CA PHE A 21 2.58 -3.99 31.38
C PHE A 21 3.82 -3.33 31.98
N ALA A 22 4.90 -3.16 31.23
CA ALA A 22 6.10 -2.47 31.71
C ALA A 22 5.94 -0.94 31.77
N ALA A 23 5.01 -0.36 31.01
CA ALA A 23 4.69 1.07 31.03
C ALA A 23 3.67 1.49 32.12
N ALA A 24 3.06 0.52 32.84
CA ALA A 24 1.94 0.78 33.74
C ALA A 24 2.29 0.94 35.25
N ILE A 25 3.58 0.98 35.62
CA ILE A 25 3.99 1.09 37.05
C ILE A 25 4.61 2.45 37.39
N SER A 26 4.24 3.51 36.73
CA SER A 26 4.56 4.85 37.23
C SER A 26 3.49 5.83 36.78
N LEU A 27 2.46 6.01 37.57
CA LEU A 27 1.67 7.20 37.85
C LEU A 27 0.23 6.84 38.17
N ALA A 28 0.00 6.51 39.43
CA ALA A 28 -1.31 6.64 40.03
C ALA A 28 -1.37 8.03 40.67
N LEU A 29 -2.03 8.96 40.03
CA LEU A 29 -2.88 10.04 40.59
C LEU A 29 -3.23 11.06 39.49
N ALA A 30 -4.53 11.28 39.39
CA ALA A 30 -5.22 12.43 38.83
C ALA A 30 -5.95 12.25 37.50
N ALA A 31 -7.27 12.36 37.63
CA ALA A 31 -8.25 12.91 36.70
C ALA A 31 -8.59 12.09 35.44
N CYS A 32 -9.88 11.79 35.31
CA CYS A 32 -10.55 11.33 34.08
C CYS A 32 -10.20 12.21 32.89
N VAL A 33 -9.15 11.82 32.19
CA VAL A 33 -8.89 12.20 30.83
C VAL A 33 -8.93 10.88 30.06
N SER A 34 -9.78 10.79 29.05
CA SER A 34 -9.81 9.69 28.11
C SER A 34 -8.38 9.35 27.68
N GLN A 35 -7.88 8.18 28.08
CA GLN A 35 -6.56 7.72 27.68
C GLN A 35 -6.59 7.44 26.17
N VAL A 36 -6.19 8.44 25.40
CA VAL A 36 -5.65 8.21 24.08
C VAL A 36 -4.34 7.47 24.32
N ALA A 37 -4.29 6.18 23.97
CA ALA A 37 -3.06 5.43 24.02
C ALA A 37 -2.01 6.19 23.20
N ALA A 38 -0.95 6.62 23.85
CA ALA A 38 0.17 7.25 23.15
C ALA A 38 0.68 6.25 22.12
N TYR A 39 0.67 6.64 20.85
CA TYR A 39 1.25 5.89 19.75
C TYR A 39 2.77 5.87 19.96
N GLU A 40 3.31 4.81 20.54
CA GLU A 40 4.74 4.54 20.45
C GLU A 40 5.00 4.03 19.02
N ILE A 41 5.49 4.91 18.19
CA ILE A 41 6.13 4.53 16.92
C ILE A 41 7.49 3.98 17.35
N ASP A 42 7.67 2.66 17.29
CA ASP A 42 9.01 2.07 17.35
C ASP A 42 9.73 2.49 16.06
N GLU A 43 10.53 3.56 16.13
CA GLU A 43 11.22 4.11 14.96
C GLU A 43 12.31 3.16 14.45
N ASP A 44 12.69 2.15 15.24
CA ASP A 44 13.72 1.17 14.92
C ASP A 44 13.09 -0.22 14.70
N ALA A 45 12.48 -0.43 13.53
CA ALA A 45 12.10 -1.79 13.12
C ALA A 45 13.33 -2.69 13.17
N THR A 46 13.20 -3.90 13.75
CA THR A 46 14.30 -4.87 13.80
C THR A 46 14.67 -5.30 12.40
N VAL A 47 15.84 -4.89 11.93
CA VAL A 47 16.42 -5.32 10.66
C VAL A 47 17.20 -6.62 10.91
N TYR A 48 17.00 -7.61 10.06
CA TYR A 48 17.70 -8.89 10.16
C TYR A 48 19.05 -8.83 9.46
N ASP A 49 19.99 -9.66 9.92
CA ASP A 49 21.32 -9.81 9.30
C ASP A 49 21.24 -10.69 8.02
N THR A 50 20.26 -10.38 7.17
CA THR A 50 20.04 -11.03 5.88
C THR A 50 20.35 -10.01 4.79
N PRO A 51 21.37 -10.25 3.96
CA PRO A 51 21.73 -9.32 2.90
C PRO A 51 20.57 -9.19 1.90
N THR A 52 20.08 -7.98 1.70
CA THR A 52 19.11 -7.64 0.65
C THR A 52 19.58 -6.42 -0.11
N THR A 53 19.08 -6.27 -1.33
CA THR A 53 19.31 -5.07 -2.15
C THR A 53 18.03 -4.26 -2.33
N ILE A 54 17.02 -4.47 -1.47
CA ILE A 54 15.74 -3.76 -1.50
C ILE A 54 15.95 -2.27 -1.23
N LEU A 55 15.45 -1.43 -2.13
CA LEU A 55 15.53 0.03 -2.06
C LEU A 55 14.22 0.65 -1.58
N GLY A 56 13.09 -0.02 -1.77
CA GLY A 56 11.77 0.43 -1.35
C GLY A 56 10.69 0.25 -2.41
N ILE A 57 9.52 0.88 -2.21
CA ILE A 57 8.42 0.87 -3.19
C ILE A 57 8.73 1.89 -4.29
N ASN A 58 8.84 1.43 -5.53
CA ASN A 58 9.05 2.28 -6.69
C ASN A 58 7.75 2.87 -7.21
N HIS A 59 6.74 2.02 -7.43
CA HIS A 59 5.46 2.46 -7.97
C HIS A 59 4.29 1.61 -7.48
N ILE A 60 3.12 2.22 -7.56
CA ILE A 60 1.83 1.55 -7.52
C ILE A 60 1.36 1.41 -8.97
N GLY A 61 0.96 0.20 -9.35
CA GLY A 61 0.29 -0.08 -10.61
C GLY A 61 -1.23 -0.16 -10.41
N LEU A 62 -1.99 0.39 -11.35
CA LEU A 62 -3.44 0.29 -11.37
C LEU A 62 -3.92 -0.09 -12.78
N SER A 63 -4.56 -1.26 -12.89
CA SER A 63 -5.23 -1.67 -14.12
C SER A 63 -6.60 -1.01 -14.21
N VAL A 64 -6.85 -0.28 -15.31
CA VAL A 64 -8.03 0.54 -15.53
C VAL A 64 -8.79 0.12 -16.79
N SER A 65 -10.08 0.45 -16.87
CA SER A 65 -10.93 0.13 -18.01
C SER A 65 -10.84 1.14 -19.17
N ASP A 66 -10.36 2.35 -18.88
CA ASP A 66 -10.23 3.47 -19.81
C ASP A 66 -9.07 4.35 -19.35
N LEU A 67 -7.94 4.24 -20.05
CA LEU A 67 -6.72 4.96 -19.67
C LEU A 67 -6.86 6.48 -19.79
N ASP A 68 -7.58 6.97 -20.81
CA ASP A 68 -7.80 8.41 -20.99
C ASP A 68 -8.59 9.00 -19.84
N ALA A 69 -9.68 8.33 -19.44
CA ALA A 69 -10.52 8.76 -18.34
C ALA A 69 -9.77 8.69 -17.00
N ALA A 70 -9.06 7.59 -16.74
CA ALA A 70 -8.26 7.42 -15.52
C ALA A 70 -7.13 8.44 -15.43
N LEU A 71 -6.39 8.67 -16.52
CA LEU A 71 -5.31 9.66 -16.58
C LEU A 71 -5.85 11.07 -16.31
N ALA A 72 -6.95 11.45 -16.97
CA ALA A 72 -7.56 12.76 -16.76
C ALA A 72 -8.02 12.94 -15.30
N PHE A 73 -8.61 11.91 -14.70
CA PHE A 73 -9.05 11.93 -13.30
C PHE A 73 -7.86 12.08 -12.35
N TYR A 74 -6.93 11.12 -12.35
CA TYR A 74 -5.84 11.11 -11.37
C TYR A 74 -4.88 12.28 -11.53
N GLN A 75 -4.49 12.63 -12.77
CA GLN A 75 -3.64 13.79 -13.00
C GLN A 75 -4.34 15.10 -12.61
N GLY A 76 -5.63 15.21 -12.89
CA GLY A 76 -6.43 16.41 -12.55
C GLY A 76 -6.55 16.66 -11.05
N VAL A 77 -6.66 15.61 -10.23
CA VAL A 77 -6.84 15.74 -8.77
C VAL A 77 -5.53 15.78 -7.99
N THR A 78 -4.46 15.12 -8.50
CA THR A 78 -3.18 15.04 -7.80
C THR A 78 -2.16 16.09 -8.26
N GLY A 79 -2.31 16.58 -9.49
CA GLY A 79 -1.30 17.43 -10.13
C GLY A 79 -0.01 16.70 -10.50
N TYR A 80 0.01 15.36 -10.49
CA TYR A 80 1.20 14.59 -10.83
C TYR A 80 1.61 14.79 -12.28
N THR A 81 2.91 14.74 -12.53
CA THR A 81 3.46 14.95 -13.86
C THR A 81 3.37 13.67 -14.69
N LEU A 82 2.77 13.75 -15.89
CA LEU A 82 2.84 12.65 -16.84
C LEU A 82 4.26 12.55 -17.40
N LEU A 83 4.95 11.45 -17.09
CA LEU A 83 6.31 11.18 -17.55
C LEU A 83 6.34 10.53 -18.90
N ARG A 84 5.50 9.55 -19.13
CA ARG A 84 5.41 8.80 -20.38
C ARG A 84 4.02 8.20 -20.56
N ARG A 85 3.66 8.02 -21.80
CA ARG A 85 2.51 7.22 -22.23
C ARG A 85 2.95 6.40 -23.44
N GLU A 86 2.72 5.11 -23.42
CA GLU A 86 3.20 4.21 -24.46
C GLU A 86 2.30 2.98 -24.65
N THR A 87 2.28 2.46 -25.86
CA THR A 87 1.63 1.18 -26.18
C THR A 87 2.70 0.09 -26.26
N ILE A 88 2.52 -0.99 -25.52
CA ILE A 88 3.46 -2.09 -25.41
C ILE A 88 2.89 -3.35 -26.05
N THR A 89 3.67 -3.98 -26.93
CA THR A 89 3.30 -5.22 -27.66
C THR A 89 4.52 -6.13 -27.90
N SER A 90 5.59 -5.96 -27.10
CA SER A 90 6.86 -6.65 -27.36
C SER A 90 6.88 -8.09 -26.85
N ASP A 91 7.76 -8.94 -27.42
CA ASP A 91 8.03 -10.30 -26.92
C ASP A 91 8.54 -10.29 -25.46
N ALA A 92 9.28 -9.24 -25.09
CA ALA A 92 9.72 -9.02 -23.73
C ALA A 92 8.52 -8.85 -22.78
N ALA A 93 7.52 -8.04 -23.17
CA ALA A 93 6.28 -7.91 -22.41
C ALA A 93 5.52 -9.25 -22.37
N ALA A 94 5.45 -9.98 -23.48
CA ALA A 94 4.80 -11.29 -23.51
C ALA A 94 5.43 -12.27 -22.50
N THR A 95 6.76 -12.26 -22.39
CA THR A 95 7.50 -13.05 -21.39
C THR A 95 7.20 -12.58 -19.97
N LEU A 96 7.31 -11.26 -19.71
CA LEU A 96 7.10 -10.66 -18.40
C LEU A 96 5.72 -10.97 -17.83
N TYR A 97 4.67 -10.87 -18.64
CA TYR A 97 3.28 -11.13 -18.22
C TYR A 97 2.86 -12.60 -18.39
N GLY A 98 3.71 -13.47 -18.92
CA GLY A 98 3.37 -14.87 -19.20
C GLY A 98 2.24 -15.04 -20.23
N ARG A 99 2.07 -14.08 -21.17
CA ARG A 99 0.98 -14.03 -22.14
C ARG A 99 1.48 -13.65 -23.53
N SER A 100 1.32 -14.54 -24.49
CA SER A 100 1.74 -14.28 -25.89
C SER A 100 0.87 -13.24 -26.63
N ASP A 101 -0.34 -13.00 -26.17
CA ASP A 101 -1.30 -12.04 -26.71
C ASP A 101 -1.29 -10.69 -25.98
N ILE A 102 -0.28 -10.43 -25.16
CA ILE A 102 -0.21 -9.21 -24.35
C ILE A 102 -0.14 -7.96 -25.22
N ARG A 103 -1.04 -7.05 -24.98
CA ARG A 103 -1.05 -5.69 -25.50
C ARG A 103 -1.67 -4.78 -24.46
N TYR A 104 -1.00 -3.70 -24.16
CA TYR A 104 -1.52 -2.72 -23.22
C TYR A 104 -1.04 -1.31 -23.56
N GLU A 105 -1.76 -0.33 -23.09
CA GLU A 105 -1.34 1.06 -23.04
C GLU A 105 -1.12 1.47 -21.59
N THR A 106 -0.02 2.16 -21.33
CA THR A 106 0.34 2.59 -19.98
C THR A 106 0.66 4.07 -19.95
N ALA A 107 0.30 4.72 -18.84
CA ALA A 107 0.66 6.09 -18.51
C ALA A 107 1.32 6.12 -17.13
N VAL A 108 2.53 6.66 -17.02
CA VAL A 108 3.28 6.76 -15.77
C VAL A 108 3.24 8.19 -15.28
N LEU A 109 2.69 8.38 -14.09
CA LEU A 109 2.64 9.64 -13.37
C LEU A 109 3.73 9.69 -12.30
N GLU A 110 4.40 10.83 -12.17
CA GLU A 110 5.37 11.12 -11.12
C GLU A 110 4.67 11.82 -9.95
N ALA A 111 4.61 11.13 -8.80
CA ALA A 111 4.38 11.74 -7.50
C ALA A 111 5.74 12.17 -6.89
N PRO A 112 5.76 13.01 -5.86
CA PRO A 112 7.03 13.49 -5.29
C PRO A 112 7.88 12.39 -4.64
N ASN A 113 7.31 11.22 -4.38
CA ASN A 113 7.95 10.15 -3.63
C ASN A 113 7.88 8.77 -4.28
N MET A 114 7.09 8.59 -5.32
CA MET A 114 7.00 7.34 -6.09
C MET A 114 6.36 7.57 -7.45
N LEU A 115 6.27 6.52 -8.26
CA LEU A 115 5.53 6.55 -9.51
C LEU A 115 4.14 5.96 -9.32
N PHE A 116 3.20 6.39 -10.16
CA PHE A 116 1.87 5.81 -10.27
C PHE A 116 1.64 5.41 -11.72
N GLU A 117 1.51 4.11 -11.99
CA GLU A 117 1.38 3.54 -13.32
C GLU A 117 -0.06 3.11 -13.57
N LEU A 118 -0.73 3.77 -14.52
CA LEU A 118 -2.07 3.41 -14.99
C LEU A 118 -1.93 2.55 -16.24
N THR A 119 -2.61 1.40 -16.29
CA THR A 119 -2.49 0.47 -17.41
C THR A 119 -3.84 -0.03 -17.88
N GLU A 120 -4.11 0.11 -19.19
CA GLU A 120 -5.27 -0.47 -19.87
C GLU A 120 -4.83 -1.68 -20.69
N PHE A 121 -5.29 -2.86 -20.30
CA PHE A 121 -5.00 -4.11 -21.02
C PHE A 121 -6.05 -4.39 -22.09
N SER A 122 -5.63 -4.63 -23.33
CA SER A 122 -6.54 -4.82 -24.47
C SER A 122 -7.49 -6.02 -24.33
N HIS A 123 -7.20 -6.98 -23.47
CA HIS A 123 -8.08 -8.13 -23.23
C HIS A 123 -9.06 -7.91 -22.05
N ASN A 124 -8.87 -6.85 -21.25
CA ASN A 124 -9.81 -6.46 -20.22
C ASN A 124 -10.87 -5.53 -20.84
N GLN A 125 -11.93 -6.12 -21.39
CA GLN A 125 -12.99 -5.36 -22.03
C GLN A 125 -14.10 -5.01 -21.03
N GLY A 126 -14.52 -3.75 -21.04
CA GLY A 126 -15.58 -3.22 -20.18
C GLY A 126 -15.07 -2.86 -18.77
N LYS A 127 -16.00 -2.35 -17.96
CA LYS A 127 -15.69 -1.96 -16.57
C LYS A 127 -15.75 -3.15 -15.63
N PRO A 128 -14.98 -3.13 -14.52
CA PRO A 128 -15.18 -4.06 -13.44
C PRO A 128 -16.64 -4.07 -12.98
N THR A 129 -17.17 -5.24 -12.70
CA THR A 129 -18.59 -5.41 -12.33
C THR A 129 -18.86 -5.17 -10.85
N THR A 130 -17.80 -5.16 -10.03
CA THR A 130 -17.88 -5.02 -8.57
C THR A 130 -16.84 -4.03 -8.09
N LYS A 131 -17.22 -3.23 -7.10
CA LYS A 131 -16.27 -2.39 -6.38
C LYS A 131 -15.44 -3.23 -5.42
N MET A 132 -14.19 -2.82 -5.18
CA MET A 132 -13.35 -3.44 -4.18
C MET A 132 -13.96 -3.23 -2.79
N PRO A 133 -14.31 -4.31 -2.04
CA PRO A 133 -14.81 -4.14 -0.68
C PRO A 133 -13.69 -3.76 0.28
N ALA A 134 -13.98 -2.90 1.26
CA ALA A 134 -12.98 -2.48 2.24
C ALA A 134 -12.37 -3.64 3.03
N GLN A 135 -13.18 -4.69 3.30
CA GLN A 135 -12.73 -5.89 4.01
C GLN A 135 -12.00 -6.90 3.11
N GLY A 136 -11.67 -6.56 1.87
CA GLY A 136 -10.93 -7.42 0.95
C GLY A 136 -11.63 -8.70 0.52
N PRO A 137 -10.89 -9.78 0.22
CA PRO A 137 -9.41 -9.88 0.27
C PRO A 137 -8.70 -9.21 -0.90
N GLY A 138 -7.42 -8.96 -0.73
CA GLY A 138 -6.54 -8.50 -1.80
C GLY A 138 -5.88 -7.14 -1.54
N MET A 139 -5.16 -6.58 -2.52
CA MET A 139 -4.69 -5.21 -2.45
C MET A 139 -5.88 -4.27 -2.67
N THR A 140 -6.39 -3.72 -1.58
CA THR A 140 -7.65 -2.97 -1.60
C THR A 140 -7.47 -1.51 -1.99
N HIS A 141 -6.35 -0.89 -1.58
CA HIS A 141 -6.15 0.53 -1.84
C HIS A 141 -4.69 0.96 -1.76
N THR A 142 -4.42 2.12 -2.33
CA THR A 142 -3.30 3.00 -2.00
C THR A 142 -3.84 4.24 -1.30
N CYS A 143 -2.96 5.04 -0.70
CA CYS A 143 -3.34 6.27 -0.02
C CYS A 143 -2.76 7.49 -0.73
N PHE A 144 -3.60 8.51 -0.91
CA PHE A 144 -3.21 9.87 -1.31
C PHE A 144 -3.25 10.78 -0.09
N GLN A 145 -2.08 11.23 0.34
CA GLN A 145 -1.93 12.09 1.49
C GLN A 145 -1.72 13.55 1.05
N SER A 146 -2.29 14.49 1.77
CA SER A 146 -2.20 15.92 1.47
C SER A 146 -2.23 16.76 2.73
N PRO A 147 -1.82 18.04 2.68
CA PRO A 147 -2.11 18.98 3.76
C PRO A 147 -3.61 19.21 3.90
N SER A 148 -4.11 19.39 5.14
CA SER A 148 -5.51 19.76 5.37
C SER A 148 -5.90 21.09 4.72
N ALA A 149 -4.96 22.03 4.64
CA ALA A 149 -5.19 23.33 4.01
C ALA A 149 -5.31 23.29 2.48
N ASP A 150 -4.89 22.19 1.84
CA ASP A 150 -5.03 21.92 0.39
C ASP A 150 -5.43 20.46 0.21
N SER A 151 -6.67 20.18 0.61
CA SER A 151 -7.20 18.83 0.81
C SER A 151 -7.35 18.06 -0.50
N ALA A 152 -6.68 16.90 -0.59
CA ALA A 152 -6.92 15.95 -1.66
C ALA A 152 -8.37 15.44 -1.62
N PHE A 153 -8.96 15.24 -0.45
CA PHE A 153 -10.35 14.84 -0.30
C PHE A 153 -11.29 15.76 -1.07
N ASP A 154 -11.15 17.07 -0.90
CA ASP A 154 -12.03 18.05 -1.59
C ASP A 154 -11.85 17.99 -3.10
N ARG A 155 -10.61 17.81 -3.57
CA ARG A 155 -10.33 17.70 -5.02
C ARG A 155 -10.90 16.42 -5.62
N PHE A 156 -10.70 15.28 -4.95
CA PHE A 156 -11.25 13.98 -5.41
C PHE A 156 -12.79 13.99 -5.39
N LYS A 157 -13.40 14.51 -4.32
CA LYS A 157 -14.86 14.64 -4.20
C LYS A 157 -15.43 15.54 -5.30
N ALA A 158 -14.80 16.68 -5.57
CA ALA A 158 -15.20 17.60 -6.64
C ALA A 158 -15.04 16.99 -8.05
N ALA A 159 -14.06 16.10 -8.24
CA ALA A 159 -13.86 15.37 -9.50
C ALA A 159 -14.80 14.16 -9.68
N GLY A 160 -15.68 13.90 -8.71
CA GLY A 160 -16.70 12.86 -8.82
C GLY A 160 -16.31 11.51 -8.19
N ALA A 161 -15.27 11.45 -7.36
CA ALA A 161 -15.00 10.26 -6.56
C ALA A 161 -16.20 9.93 -5.66
N GLU A 162 -16.56 8.65 -5.59
CA GLU A 162 -17.64 8.19 -4.72
C GLU A 162 -17.10 7.95 -3.30
N ILE A 163 -17.50 8.78 -2.35
CA ILE A 163 -17.01 8.68 -0.98
C ILE A 163 -17.70 7.50 -0.27
N LEU A 164 -16.90 6.56 0.21
CA LEU A 164 -17.37 5.40 0.98
C LEU A 164 -17.59 5.74 2.43
N SER A 165 -16.75 6.60 3.01
CA SER A 165 -16.81 6.97 4.42
C SER A 165 -18.16 7.53 4.82
N ARG A 166 -18.61 7.16 6.03
CA ARG A 166 -19.95 7.48 6.54
C ARG A 166 -20.18 8.97 6.56
N GLY A 167 -21.35 9.37 6.06
CA GLY A 167 -21.69 10.78 5.95
C GLY A 167 -21.04 11.52 4.79
N GLY A 168 -20.14 10.86 4.03
CA GLY A 168 -19.46 11.49 2.88
C GLY A 168 -18.43 12.54 3.27
N GLU A 169 -17.84 12.43 4.49
CA GLU A 169 -16.87 13.36 5.06
C GLU A 169 -15.66 12.61 5.64
N PRO A 170 -14.49 13.27 5.77
CA PRO A 170 -13.32 12.70 6.42
C PRO A 170 -13.54 12.47 7.92
N VAL A 171 -12.92 11.43 8.46
CA VAL A 171 -13.05 11.01 9.86
C VAL A 171 -11.73 11.23 10.60
N ASP A 172 -11.79 11.96 11.73
CA ASP A 172 -10.66 12.10 12.64
C ASP A 172 -10.53 10.85 13.55
N LEU A 173 -9.42 10.11 13.44
CA LEU A 173 -9.19 8.89 14.24
C LEU A 173 -8.85 9.13 15.70
N GLY A 174 -8.70 10.35 16.16
CA GLY A 174 -8.48 10.58 17.58
C GLY A 174 -7.66 11.80 17.96
N GLY A 175 -7.71 12.85 17.15
CA GLY A 175 -7.03 14.12 17.46
C GLY A 175 -5.53 14.08 17.17
N TYR A 176 -5.09 13.19 16.29
CA TYR A 176 -3.68 13.14 15.85
C TYR A 176 -3.32 14.19 14.82
N GLY A 177 -4.27 15.01 14.38
CA GLY A 177 -4.10 15.96 13.30
C GLY A 177 -4.12 15.31 11.91
N VAL A 178 -4.74 14.14 11.80
CA VAL A 178 -4.95 13.42 10.54
C VAL A 178 -6.41 13.02 10.43
N THR A 179 -7.03 13.32 9.29
CA THR A 179 -8.35 12.82 8.93
C THR A 179 -8.25 11.87 7.74
N TYR A 180 -9.15 10.88 7.71
CA TYR A 180 -9.15 9.78 6.74
C TYR A 180 -10.48 9.67 6.05
N ALA A 181 -10.47 9.34 4.77
CA ALA A 181 -11.66 8.93 4.05
C ALA A 181 -11.32 7.85 3.03
N TYR A 182 -12.26 6.91 2.82
CA TYR A 182 -12.20 5.99 1.68
C TYR A 182 -13.13 6.46 0.57
N ALA A 183 -12.69 6.27 -0.65
CA ALA A 183 -13.45 6.61 -1.84
C ALA A 183 -13.16 5.63 -2.98
N TYR A 184 -14.01 5.69 -4.01
CA TYR A 184 -13.87 4.90 -5.23
C TYR A 184 -13.69 5.80 -6.44
N ASP A 185 -12.87 5.34 -7.39
CA ASP A 185 -12.84 5.86 -8.74
C ASP A 185 -13.99 5.31 -9.59
N ALA A 186 -14.02 5.69 -10.87
CA ALA A 186 -15.09 5.29 -11.81
C ALA A 186 -15.09 3.78 -12.13
N ASP A 187 -13.99 3.08 -11.90
CA ASP A 187 -13.85 1.63 -12.05
C ASP A 187 -14.15 0.85 -10.77
N GLY A 188 -14.39 1.55 -9.65
CA GLY A 188 -14.63 0.94 -8.35
C GLY A 188 -13.36 0.53 -7.63
N ASN A 189 -12.19 1.03 -8.04
CA ASN A 189 -10.96 0.89 -7.27
C ASN A 189 -11.05 1.80 -6.04
N MET A 190 -10.83 1.21 -4.87
CA MET A 190 -10.83 1.96 -3.61
C MET A 190 -9.49 2.66 -3.40
N PHE A 191 -9.51 3.86 -2.87
CA PHE A 191 -8.33 4.56 -2.40
C PHE A 191 -8.62 5.29 -1.08
N GLU A 192 -7.57 5.48 -0.31
CA GLU A 192 -7.60 6.24 0.93
C GLU A 192 -7.17 7.68 0.68
N LEU A 193 -7.81 8.60 1.38
CA LEU A 193 -7.48 10.02 1.38
C LEU A 193 -7.12 10.42 2.80
N GLU A 194 -5.88 10.84 3.02
CA GLU A 194 -5.39 11.34 4.29
C GLU A 194 -5.14 12.85 4.21
N GLN A 195 -5.65 13.59 5.16
CA GLN A 195 -5.40 15.02 5.29
C GLN A 195 -4.63 15.27 6.59
N LEU A 196 -3.43 15.86 6.46
CA LEU A 196 -2.57 16.19 7.58
C LEU A 196 -2.80 17.63 8.00
N ASP A 197 -3.16 17.81 9.26
CA ASP A 197 -3.14 19.12 9.91
C ASP A 197 -1.74 19.39 10.48
N ALA A 198 -1.49 20.64 10.93
CA ALA A 198 -0.24 21.05 11.59
C ALA A 198 -0.03 20.41 12.98
N GLY A 199 -0.73 19.31 13.27
CA GLY A 199 -0.69 18.62 14.54
C GLY A 199 0.51 17.67 14.73
N PRO A 200 0.50 16.84 15.79
CA PRO A 200 1.64 16.02 16.21
C PRO A 200 2.14 15.01 15.18
N LEU A 201 1.27 14.56 14.27
CA LEU A 201 1.63 13.65 13.19
C LEU A 201 1.92 14.39 11.88
N ALA A 202 1.73 15.71 11.82
CA ALA A 202 2.20 16.49 10.69
C ALA A 202 3.71 16.32 10.64
N VAL A 203 4.17 15.49 9.74
CA VAL A 203 5.58 15.30 9.46
C VAL A 203 6.02 16.55 8.71
N GLY A 204 6.16 17.66 9.43
CA GLY A 204 6.31 19.01 8.89
C GLY A 204 7.40 19.12 7.84
N ALA A 205 8.51 18.41 8.03
CA ALA A 205 9.63 18.42 7.10
C ALA A 205 9.29 17.83 5.71
N TYR A 206 8.49 16.75 5.63
CA TYR A 206 8.13 16.15 4.35
C TYR A 206 7.09 16.97 3.60
N ASN A 207 6.04 17.39 4.29
CA ASN A 207 5.00 18.23 3.72
C ASN A 207 5.58 19.51 3.14
N ASP A 208 6.47 20.17 3.89
CA ASP A 208 7.10 21.42 3.48
C ASP A 208 8.03 21.21 2.29
N ARG A 209 8.76 20.09 2.26
CA ARG A 209 9.67 19.75 1.16
C ARG A 209 8.91 19.57 -0.16
N TRP A 210 7.84 18.76 -0.18
CA TRP A 210 7.08 18.50 -1.39
C TRP A 210 6.24 19.68 -1.82
N LYS A 211 5.68 20.44 -0.87
CA LYS A 211 5.05 21.73 -1.16
C LYS A 211 6.01 22.72 -1.81
N ALA A 212 7.25 22.80 -1.32
CA ALA A 212 8.28 23.67 -1.91
C ALA A 212 8.62 23.26 -3.35
N GLN A 213 8.42 22.01 -3.72
CA GLN A 213 8.55 21.49 -5.09
C GLN A 213 7.28 21.66 -5.93
N GLY A 214 6.21 22.20 -5.37
CA GLY A 214 4.95 22.43 -6.07
C GLY A 214 3.93 21.31 -6.00
N TYR A 215 4.22 20.23 -5.24
CA TYR A 215 3.26 19.14 -5.02
C TYR A 215 2.31 19.47 -3.88
N ASN A 216 1.05 19.09 -4.03
CA ASN A 216 0.01 19.23 -3.01
C ASN A 216 -0.56 17.88 -2.54
N SER A 217 -0.05 16.78 -3.06
CA SER A 217 -0.34 15.42 -2.59
C SER A 217 0.81 14.46 -2.91
N TRP A 218 0.85 13.34 -2.21
CA TRP A 218 1.81 12.26 -2.38
C TRP A 218 1.18 10.92 -1.98
N MET A 219 1.81 9.81 -2.33
CA MET A 219 1.29 8.47 -2.06
C MET A 219 2.06 7.82 -0.90
N THR A 220 1.38 7.08 -0.03
CA THR A 220 2.00 6.59 1.21
C THR A 220 1.87 5.10 1.46
N GLN A 221 0.98 4.38 0.76
CA GLN A 221 0.56 3.07 1.26
C GLN A 221 0.28 2.06 0.15
N VAL A 222 0.70 0.81 0.41
CA VAL A 222 0.18 -0.41 -0.20
C VAL A 222 -0.66 -1.11 0.86
N ALA A 223 -1.97 -1.20 0.67
CA ALA A 223 -2.88 -1.81 1.64
C ALA A 223 -3.36 -3.18 1.16
N LEU A 224 -2.98 -4.22 1.89
CA LEU A 224 -3.32 -5.60 1.62
C LEU A 224 -4.27 -6.12 2.70
N VAL A 225 -5.40 -6.66 2.29
CA VAL A 225 -6.37 -7.29 3.20
C VAL A 225 -6.32 -8.80 3.03
N THR A 226 -6.12 -9.51 4.14
CA THR A 226 -5.93 -10.96 4.20
C THR A 226 -6.91 -11.61 5.18
N HIS A 227 -7.20 -12.89 4.98
CA HIS A 227 -7.92 -13.70 5.97
C HIS A 227 -6.99 -14.26 7.07
N ASP A 228 -5.66 -14.25 6.86
CA ASP A 228 -4.64 -14.71 7.81
C ASP A 228 -3.45 -13.75 7.86
N ILE A 229 -3.54 -12.76 8.76
CA ILE A 229 -2.53 -11.70 8.88
C ILE A 229 -1.18 -12.26 9.36
N VAL A 230 -1.18 -13.35 10.12
CA VAL A 230 0.07 -13.94 10.60
C VAL A 230 0.87 -14.52 9.43
N ARG A 231 0.18 -15.28 8.56
CA ARG A 231 0.80 -15.86 7.37
C ARG A 231 1.33 -14.79 6.40
N LEU A 232 0.54 -13.75 6.17
CA LEU A 232 0.95 -12.68 5.26
C LEU A 232 2.07 -11.82 5.86
N THR A 233 2.03 -11.55 7.18
CA THR A 233 3.12 -10.84 7.87
C THR A 233 4.42 -11.65 7.84
N ASP A 234 4.36 -12.95 8.16
CA ASP A 234 5.54 -13.82 8.13
C ASP A 234 6.17 -13.85 6.73
N PHE A 235 5.36 -13.88 5.66
CA PHE A 235 5.84 -13.81 4.28
C PHE A 235 6.58 -12.50 3.98
N TYR A 236 5.97 -11.35 4.28
CA TYR A 236 6.62 -10.06 4.02
C TYR A 236 7.84 -9.84 4.92
N GLU A 237 7.80 -10.27 6.18
CA GLU A 237 8.94 -10.22 7.09
C GLU A 237 10.14 -11.00 6.54
N GLU A 238 9.88 -12.17 5.92
CA GLU A 238 10.92 -13.02 5.34
C GLU A 238 11.52 -12.44 4.07
N ILE A 239 10.67 -11.97 3.13
CA ILE A 239 11.18 -11.44 1.86
C ILE A 239 11.82 -10.06 2.01
N LEU A 240 11.35 -9.23 2.96
CA LEU A 240 11.88 -7.89 3.21
C LEU A 240 13.10 -7.91 4.14
N ALA A 241 13.29 -8.98 4.92
CA ALA A 241 14.34 -9.15 5.93
C ALA A 241 14.30 -8.10 7.06
N PHE A 242 13.10 -7.61 7.39
CA PHE A 242 12.87 -6.78 8.59
C PHE A 242 11.45 -6.97 9.12
N ALA A 243 11.28 -6.75 10.43
CA ALA A 243 10.01 -6.88 11.11
C ALA A 243 9.07 -5.69 10.83
N PRO A 244 7.76 -5.87 10.97
CA PRO A 244 6.83 -4.74 10.98
C PRO A 244 7.19 -3.79 12.14
N TYR A 245 7.10 -2.48 11.90
CA TYR A 245 7.38 -1.47 12.92
C TYR A 245 6.20 -1.24 13.87
N ARG A 246 5.00 -1.70 13.49
CA ARG A 246 3.78 -1.51 14.26
C ARG A 246 2.78 -2.62 13.98
N ASP A 247 2.08 -3.05 15.05
CA ASP A 247 0.90 -3.91 14.99
C ASP A 247 -0.29 -3.21 15.65
N GLY A 248 -1.51 -3.58 15.26
CA GLY A 248 -2.75 -3.06 15.84
C GLY A 248 -3.80 -4.13 16.04
N ASP A 249 -4.55 -4.02 17.14
CA ASP A 249 -5.75 -4.81 17.42
C ASP A 249 -6.90 -3.85 17.76
N TYR A 250 -7.83 -3.76 16.83
CA TYR A 250 -8.96 -2.83 16.92
C TYR A 250 -10.24 -3.63 17.10
N VAL A 251 -10.94 -3.38 18.22
CA VAL A 251 -12.17 -4.09 18.58
C VAL A 251 -13.31 -3.10 18.66
N ASN A 252 -14.38 -3.32 17.90
CA ASN A 252 -15.56 -2.46 17.83
C ASN A 252 -15.17 -0.98 17.66
N ASN A 253 -14.23 -0.70 16.74
CA ASN A 253 -13.71 0.65 16.55
C ASN A 253 -14.66 1.48 15.67
N GLU A 254 -15.44 2.36 16.32
CA GLU A 254 -16.44 3.18 15.64
C GLU A 254 -15.83 4.11 14.59
N ARG A 255 -14.67 4.72 14.86
CA ARG A 255 -14.05 5.67 13.93
C ARG A 255 -13.52 5.00 12.68
N MET A 256 -12.85 3.84 12.80
CA MET A 256 -12.47 3.04 11.64
C MET A 256 -13.71 2.50 10.92
N GLY A 257 -14.77 2.18 11.68
CA GLY A 257 -16.08 1.85 11.13
C GLY A 257 -16.68 2.99 10.30
N ASP A 258 -16.51 4.22 10.71
CA ASP A 258 -16.97 5.39 9.97
C ASP A 258 -16.15 5.63 8.69
N ILE A 259 -14.82 5.38 8.71
CA ILE A 259 -13.98 5.46 7.49
C ILE A 259 -14.43 4.43 6.47
N THR A 260 -14.67 3.19 6.89
CA THR A 260 -15.00 2.06 6.00
C THR A 260 -16.50 1.90 5.74
N ASN A 261 -17.35 2.68 6.43
CA ASN A 261 -18.81 2.55 6.47
C ASN A 261 -19.29 1.16 6.93
N ILE A 262 -18.59 0.59 7.91
CA ILE A 262 -18.86 -0.74 8.48
C ILE A 262 -19.20 -0.60 9.97
N ASP A 263 -20.33 -1.21 10.41
CA ASP A 263 -20.73 -1.21 11.80
C ASP A 263 -19.97 -2.27 12.62
N ASN A 264 -19.65 -1.92 13.87
CA ASN A 264 -18.97 -2.81 14.82
C ASN A 264 -17.65 -3.39 14.28
N LEU A 265 -16.93 -2.60 13.51
CA LEU A 265 -15.68 -3.00 12.87
C LEU A 265 -14.67 -3.48 13.89
N SER A 266 -14.09 -4.66 13.60
CA SER A 266 -12.96 -5.21 14.35
C SER A 266 -11.94 -5.77 13.38
N LEU A 267 -10.67 -5.41 13.56
CA LEU A 267 -9.60 -5.87 12.68
C LEU A 267 -8.26 -5.95 13.40
N LEU A 268 -7.36 -6.75 12.83
CA LEU A 268 -5.94 -6.76 13.11
C LEU A 268 -5.21 -6.01 12.00
N ALA A 269 -4.09 -5.42 12.35
CA ALA A 269 -3.26 -4.69 11.39
C ALA A 269 -1.77 -4.86 11.70
N SER A 270 -0.94 -4.77 10.67
CA SER A 270 0.52 -4.79 10.76
C SER A 270 1.10 -3.89 9.67
N TRP A 271 2.19 -3.16 9.97
CA TRP A 271 2.78 -2.22 9.02
C TRP A 271 4.29 -2.40 8.91
N PHE A 272 4.75 -2.52 7.66
CA PHE A 272 6.16 -2.47 7.30
C PHE A 272 6.52 -1.09 6.76
N ARG A 273 7.61 -0.50 7.24
CA ARG A 273 8.12 0.76 6.71
C ARG A 273 9.09 0.46 5.59
N MET A 274 8.71 0.79 4.36
CA MET A 274 9.47 0.38 3.17
C MET A 274 10.60 1.32 2.78
N ASN A 275 10.40 2.59 2.99
CA ASN A 275 11.37 3.63 2.67
C ASN A 275 11.47 4.53 3.90
N GLU A 276 12.03 5.70 3.74
CA GLU A 276 11.90 6.73 4.74
C GLU A 276 10.42 6.89 5.15
N ARG A 277 10.02 7.82 5.89
CA ARG A 277 8.74 7.93 6.61
C ARG A 277 7.45 7.87 5.75
N SER A 278 7.57 7.90 4.42
CA SER A 278 6.42 8.15 3.54
C SER A 278 5.73 6.93 2.97
N LYS A 279 6.34 5.74 3.05
CA LYS A 279 5.78 4.55 2.37
C LYS A 279 5.71 3.35 3.29
N THR A 280 4.56 2.68 3.29
CA THR A 280 4.31 1.49 4.08
C THR A 280 3.65 0.40 3.25
N ILE A 281 3.92 -0.86 3.62
CA ILE A 281 3.02 -1.97 3.32
C ILE A 281 2.16 -2.16 4.57
N ALA A 282 0.86 -1.96 4.43
CA ALA A 282 -0.13 -2.12 5.49
C ALA A 282 -0.91 -3.40 5.26
N LEU A 283 -0.93 -4.26 6.25
CA LEU A 283 -1.64 -5.53 6.25
C LEU A 283 -2.84 -5.44 7.18
N TRP A 284 -4.01 -5.93 6.73
CA TRP A 284 -5.26 -5.86 7.46
C TRP A 284 -5.96 -7.20 7.44
N GLN A 285 -6.47 -7.63 8.59
CA GLN A 285 -7.40 -8.75 8.68
C GLN A 285 -8.66 -8.30 9.40
N TYR A 286 -9.76 -8.22 8.69
CA TYR A 286 -11.06 -7.94 9.31
C TYR A 286 -11.55 -9.19 10.05
N ARG A 287 -12.02 -8.97 11.28
CA ARG A 287 -12.63 -9.99 12.13
C ARG A 287 -14.15 -9.80 12.23
N ASN A 288 -14.60 -8.56 12.02
CA ASN A 288 -15.99 -8.20 11.86
C ASN A 288 -16.14 -6.98 10.93
N PRO A 289 -16.69 -7.12 9.71
CA PRO A 289 -17.01 -8.40 9.06
C PRO A 289 -15.74 -9.24 8.85
N ILE A 290 -15.90 -10.54 8.66
CA ILE A 290 -14.75 -11.43 8.41
C ILE A 290 -14.24 -11.20 6.99
N THR A 291 -12.92 -11.10 6.83
CA THR A 291 -12.28 -11.20 5.50
C THR A 291 -12.40 -12.63 5.01
N GLU A 292 -13.04 -12.81 3.86
CA GLU A 292 -13.18 -14.12 3.22
C GLU A 292 -11.82 -14.62 2.71
N GLU A 293 -11.62 -15.93 2.76
CA GLU A 293 -10.46 -16.55 2.16
C GLU A 293 -10.52 -16.42 0.63
N TYR A 294 -9.46 -15.92 0.01
CA TYR A 294 -9.30 -15.96 -1.43
C TYR A 294 -8.51 -17.21 -1.84
N ILE A 295 -9.15 -18.04 -2.63
CA ILE A 295 -8.52 -19.27 -3.13
C ILE A 295 -8.13 -19.03 -4.59
N GLY A 296 -6.85 -18.75 -4.84
CA GLY A 296 -6.34 -18.54 -6.19
C GLY A 296 -5.20 -17.55 -6.25
N LYS A 297 -4.82 -17.21 -7.46
CA LYS A 297 -3.87 -16.14 -7.77
C LYS A 297 -4.54 -15.15 -8.67
N ARG A 298 -4.40 -13.89 -8.34
CA ARG A 298 -4.86 -12.83 -9.20
C ARG A 298 -4.00 -12.81 -10.46
N GLY A 299 -4.63 -12.69 -11.62
CA GLY A 299 -3.91 -12.47 -12.86
C GLY A 299 -3.16 -11.13 -12.84
N VAL A 300 -1.93 -11.13 -13.35
CA VAL A 300 -1.09 -9.91 -13.38
C VAL A 300 -1.74 -8.77 -14.18
N THR A 301 -2.68 -9.11 -15.04
CA THR A 301 -3.40 -8.16 -15.89
C THR A 301 -4.85 -7.91 -15.46
N ASP A 302 -5.27 -8.48 -14.32
CA ASP A 302 -6.61 -8.26 -13.79
C ASP A 302 -6.80 -6.82 -13.30
N PHE A 303 -8.05 -6.34 -13.31
CA PHE A 303 -8.35 -5.01 -12.79
C PHE A 303 -7.94 -4.81 -11.33
N GLY A 304 -7.53 -3.61 -10.99
CA GLY A 304 -7.15 -3.14 -9.66
C GLY A 304 -5.63 -3.01 -9.48
N TYR A 305 -5.19 -3.02 -8.23
CA TYR A 305 -3.85 -2.62 -7.85
C TYR A 305 -2.81 -3.74 -7.93
N SER A 306 -1.58 -3.33 -8.18
CA SER A 306 -0.32 -4.04 -7.94
C SER A 306 0.71 -3.04 -7.40
N PHE A 307 1.86 -3.51 -6.93
CA PHE A 307 2.96 -2.64 -6.53
C PHE A 307 4.31 -3.22 -6.90
N SER A 308 5.31 -2.36 -6.95
CA SER A 308 6.66 -2.76 -7.33
C SER A 308 7.68 -2.38 -6.26
N ILE A 309 8.47 -3.36 -5.86
CA ILE A 309 9.63 -3.19 -4.97
C ILE A 309 10.86 -2.98 -5.84
N GLU A 310 11.51 -1.82 -5.72
CA GLU A 310 12.79 -1.58 -6.37
C GLU A 310 13.92 -2.23 -5.59
N VAL A 311 14.84 -2.82 -6.34
CA VAL A 311 16.01 -3.54 -5.82
C VAL A 311 17.28 -3.09 -6.55
N GLY A 312 18.42 -3.18 -5.89
CA GLY A 312 19.73 -2.84 -6.46
C GLY A 312 20.28 -3.93 -7.39
N ASP A 313 19.89 -5.20 -7.15
CA ASP A 313 20.27 -6.37 -7.98
C ASP A 313 19.08 -7.31 -8.12
N ILE A 314 18.35 -7.20 -9.22
CA ILE A 314 17.14 -7.99 -9.44
C ILE A 314 17.43 -9.48 -9.63
N GLN A 315 18.61 -9.85 -10.15
CA GLN A 315 18.95 -11.25 -10.34
C GLN A 315 19.23 -11.92 -8.99
N ALA A 316 19.92 -11.23 -8.11
CA ALA A 316 20.20 -11.72 -6.75
C ALA A 316 18.89 -11.83 -5.93
N GLU A 317 18.02 -10.81 -5.96
CA GLU A 317 16.75 -10.82 -5.22
C GLU A 317 15.76 -11.84 -5.80
N TYR A 318 15.68 -11.99 -7.12
CA TYR A 318 14.90 -13.04 -7.75
C TYR A 318 15.34 -14.43 -7.30
N ALA A 319 16.65 -14.70 -7.29
CA ALA A 319 17.18 -15.98 -6.83
C ALA A 319 16.87 -16.21 -5.34
N ARG A 320 17.15 -15.23 -4.48
CA ARG A 320 16.89 -15.29 -3.03
C ARG A 320 15.40 -15.53 -2.73
N MET A 321 14.51 -14.74 -3.32
CA MET A 321 13.08 -14.89 -3.08
C MET A 321 12.52 -16.18 -3.67
N SER A 322 13.07 -16.68 -4.79
CA SER A 322 12.70 -17.99 -5.33
C SER A 322 13.10 -19.15 -4.38
N GLU A 323 14.26 -19.05 -3.71
CA GLU A 323 14.68 -20.02 -2.68
C GLU A 323 13.77 -19.99 -1.46
N LEU A 324 13.18 -18.82 -1.13
CA LEU A 324 12.16 -18.66 -0.09
C LEU A 324 10.76 -19.14 -0.52
N GLY A 325 10.61 -19.58 -1.78
CA GLY A 325 9.35 -20.12 -2.30
C GLY A 325 8.43 -19.08 -2.94
N VAL A 326 8.91 -17.88 -3.21
CA VAL A 326 8.13 -16.87 -3.96
C VAL A 326 7.90 -17.36 -5.39
N GLU A 327 6.65 -17.34 -5.82
CA GLU A 327 6.26 -17.76 -7.16
C GLU A 327 6.27 -16.58 -8.14
N PHE A 328 7.28 -16.58 -9.02
CA PHE A 328 7.40 -15.59 -10.09
C PHE A 328 6.67 -16.06 -11.36
N VAL A 329 6.11 -15.10 -12.11
CA VAL A 329 5.48 -15.34 -13.41
C VAL A 329 6.54 -15.67 -14.47
N SER A 330 7.69 -14.98 -14.41
CA SER A 330 8.85 -15.22 -15.25
C SER A 330 10.13 -14.83 -14.52
N ALA A 331 11.28 -15.28 -15.02
CA ALA A 331 12.56 -14.68 -14.65
C ALA A 331 12.58 -13.18 -15.02
N PRO A 332 13.47 -12.37 -14.42
CA PRO A 332 13.55 -10.95 -14.72
C PRO A 332 13.71 -10.66 -16.22
N VAL A 333 12.89 -9.78 -16.74
CA VAL A 333 12.86 -9.35 -18.14
C VAL A 333 13.22 -7.88 -18.22
N GLN A 334 14.08 -7.51 -19.15
CA GLN A 334 14.34 -6.10 -19.44
C GLN A 334 13.25 -5.53 -20.34
N LEU A 335 12.63 -4.45 -19.90
CA LEU A 335 11.63 -3.72 -20.66
C LEU A 335 12.02 -2.22 -20.68
N GLY A 336 12.57 -1.77 -21.79
CA GLY A 336 13.09 -0.40 -21.90
C GLY A 336 14.27 -0.15 -20.94
N ASP A 337 14.09 0.82 -20.04
CA ASP A 337 15.08 1.33 -19.10
C ASP A 337 15.05 0.65 -17.72
N PHE A 338 14.35 -0.47 -17.58
CA PHE A 338 14.28 -1.24 -16.34
C PHE A 338 14.18 -2.75 -16.56
N TRP A 339 14.57 -3.49 -15.54
CA TRP A 339 14.28 -4.92 -15.38
C TRP A 339 13.09 -5.09 -14.47
N GLN A 340 12.24 -6.10 -14.74
CA GLN A 340 11.09 -6.41 -13.91
C GLN A 340 10.80 -7.91 -13.87
N ALA A 341 10.23 -8.38 -12.76
CA ALA A 341 9.68 -9.71 -12.58
C ALA A 341 8.44 -9.64 -11.71
N PHE A 342 7.29 -10.10 -12.23
CA PHE A 342 6.06 -10.21 -11.44
C PHE A 342 6.06 -11.47 -10.60
N ALA A 343 5.48 -11.35 -9.40
CA ALA A 343 5.34 -12.43 -8.44
C ALA A 343 3.99 -12.37 -7.73
N HIS A 344 3.68 -13.44 -7.01
CA HIS A 344 2.53 -13.52 -6.13
C HIS A 344 2.99 -13.70 -4.68
N ASP A 345 2.31 -13.01 -3.77
CA ASP A 345 2.44 -13.31 -2.35
C ASP A 345 1.64 -14.58 -1.97
N VAL A 346 1.68 -14.95 -0.70
CA VAL A 346 1.00 -16.15 -0.20
C VAL A 346 -0.53 -16.10 -0.31
N ASP A 347 -1.10 -14.92 -0.48
CA ASP A 347 -2.54 -14.72 -0.71
C ASP A 347 -2.88 -14.57 -2.20
N GLY A 348 -1.89 -14.69 -3.09
CA GLY A 348 -2.06 -14.54 -4.54
C GLY A 348 -2.16 -13.10 -5.01
N ASN A 349 -1.81 -12.11 -4.19
CA ASN A 349 -1.71 -10.72 -4.64
C ASN A 349 -0.51 -10.52 -5.54
N VAL A 350 -0.64 -9.62 -6.51
CA VAL A 350 0.43 -9.33 -7.48
C VAL A 350 1.35 -8.25 -6.93
N PHE A 351 2.64 -8.55 -6.91
CA PHE A 351 3.70 -7.57 -6.76
C PHE A 351 4.81 -7.81 -7.79
N SER A 352 5.75 -6.90 -7.91
CA SER A 352 6.91 -7.11 -8.78
C SER A 352 8.20 -6.65 -8.13
N LEU A 353 9.31 -7.24 -8.58
CA LEU A 353 10.63 -6.66 -8.42
C LEU A 353 10.94 -5.77 -9.61
N ARG A 354 11.64 -4.67 -9.37
CA ARG A 354 12.09 -3.74 -10.40
C ARG A 354 13.52 -3.30 -10.13
N GLN A 355 14.30 -3.12 -11.18
CA GLN A 355 15.63 -2.51 -11.14
C GLN A 355 15.79 -1.56 -12.32
N ALA A 356 16.15 -0.30 -12.09
CA ALA A 356 16.54 0.61 -13.15
C ALA A 356 17.84 0.12 -13.83
N THR A 357 17.92 0.24 -15.15
CA THR A 357 19.16 -0.10 -15.88
C THR A 357 20.27 0.91 -15.64
N ASP A 358 19.91 2.17 -15.35
CA ASP A 358 20.81 3.21 -14.88
C ASP A 358 20.55 3.45 -13.37
N PRO A 359 21.50 3.16 -12.48
CA PRO A 359 21.33 3.38 -11.03
C PRO A 359 21.13 4.87 -10.67
N ASN A 360 21.43 5.79 -11.59
CA ASN A 360 21.17 7.22 -11.42
C ASN A 360 19.87 7.67 -12.08
N SER A 361 19.02 6.75 -12.53
CA SER A 361 17.72 7.09 -13.09
C SER A 361 16.95 8.01 -12.16
N PRO A 362 16.43 9.15 -12.65
CA PRO A 362 15.64 10.06 -11.82
C PRO A 362 14.37 9.41 -11.26
N TYR A 363 13.99 8.27 -11.80
CA TYR A 363 12.80 7.51 -11.45
C TYR A 363 13.08 6.31 -10.55
N SER A 364 14.30 6.16 -10.06
CA SER A 364 14.65 5.18 -9.04
C SER A 364 14.31 5.70 -7.64
N VAL A 365 14.01 4.80 -6.71
CA VAL A 365 13.64 5.15 -5.32
C VAL A 365 14.62 6.13 -4.68
N PRO A 366 15.97 5.94 -4.74
CA PRO A 366 16.90 6.90 -4.14
C PRO A 366 16.85 8.30 -4.74
N GLN A 367 16.31 8.46 -5.95
CA GLN A 367 16.19 9.76 -6.62
C GLN A 367 14.82 10.40 -6.38
N LEU A 368 13.75 9.61 -6.35
CA LEU A 368 12.40 10.07 -6.07
C LEU A 368 12.25 10.64 -4.65
N GLU A 369 13.01 10.15 -3.69
CA GLU A 369 12.94 10.57 -2.29
C GLU A 369 13.89 11.71 -1.90
N ARG A 370 14.55 12.36 -2.84
CA ARG A 370 15.48 13.49 -2.59
C ARG A 370 14.83 14.80 -2.25
#